data_739235ec2f4b6c859475f0756fcf0aa6
#
_entry.id   739235ec2f4b6c859475f0756fcf0aa6
#
_cell.length_a   1.000
_cell.length_b   1.000
_cell.length_c   1.000
_cell.angle_alpha   90.00
_cell.angle_beta   90.00
_cell.angle_gamma   90.00
#
_symmetry.space_group_name_H-M   'P 1'
#
loop_
_entity.id
_entity.type
_entity.pdbx_description
1 polymer ?
#
loop_
_entity_poly.entity_id
_entity_poly.type
_entity_poly.pdbx_seq_one_letter_code
_entity_poly.pdbx_strand_id
1 'polypeptide(L)'
;MKTKLITLSFLLLFSAKASAQDTGLTNYVDPRIGSEGLGRVFIGPSCPYGMVKPSPDCTPRPNSGWLPMPEQVDGFSQVHVSGTGGGPKYGNILVMPFCNGMDRINHIDHRKDETIKLGYYSTQFQSSGIQTEITTAPKASFYRFTYPKDSLKSLAIDAGFFLGESPVPDAREAQQFVGSEIQIISDHEVIGYTRIRGGWNNGRAYTVYFYAETDKPFVNTATWKSDKITDEKFQYDSHQKTGALLRFNSSEDVIQLKVGISFLSS
;
A
#
# COMPACT_ATOMS: atom_id res chain seq x y z
N MET A 1 -8.14 16.66 77.21
CA MET A 1 -7.49 16.20 75.99
C MET A 1 -8.56 15.56 75.09
N LYS A 2 -8.94 16.20 73.99
CA LYS A 2 -9.94 15.67 73.07
C LYS A 2 -9.22 15.21 71.80
N THR A 3 -9.16 13.90 71.63
CA THR A 3 -8.55 13.24 70.44
C THR A 3 -9.54 13.32 69.29
N LYS A 4 -9.18 14.02 68.20
CA LYS A 4 -9.98 14.09 66.95
C LYS A 4 -9.64 12.89 66.09
N LEU A 5 -10.61 12.05 65.85
CA LEU A 5 -10.54 10.94 64.86
C LEU A 5 -10.73 11.53 63.47
N ILE A 6 -9.72 11.45 62.62
CA ILE A 6 -9.80 11.85 61.22
C ILE A 6 -10.18 10.58 60.44
N THR A 7 -11.43 10.60 59.94
CA THR A 7 -11.92 9.52 59.07
C THR A 7 -11.49 9.86 57.62
N LEU A 8 -10.54 9.06 57.09
CA LEU A 8 -10.10 9.19 55.70
C LEU A 8 -11.07 8.41 54.79
N SER A 9 -11.93 9.11 54.10
CA SER A 9 -12.82 8.51 53.09
C SER A 9 -12.02 8.24 51.82
N PHE A 10 -11.77 6.97 51.52
CA PHE A 10 -11.19 6.49 50.26
C PHE A 10 -12.32 6.56 49.17
N LEU A 11 -12.28 7.54 48.30
CA LEU A 11 -13.13 7.61 47.14
C LEU A 11 -12.53 6.64 46.08
N LEU A 12 -13.10 5.46 45.93
CA LEU A 12 -12.80 4.52 44.84
C LEU A 12 -13.45 5.09 43.56
N LEU A 13 -12.65 5.75 42.75
CA LEU A 13 -13.00 6.08 41.36
C LEU A 13 -13.02 4.77 40.55
N PHE A 14 -14.18 4.18 40.43
CA PHE A 14 -14.43 3.18 39.40
C PHE A 14 -14.36 3.86 38.03
N SER A 15 -13.21 3.78 37.37
CA SER A 15 -13.10 4.08 35.95
C SER A 15 -13.89 3.01 35.20
N ALA A 16 -15.16 3.26 34.95
CA ALA A 16 -15.93 2.47 34.01
C ALA A 16 -15.25 2.63 32.64
N LYS A 17 -14.48 1.62 32.23
CA LYS A 17 -14.12 1.49 30.83
C LYS A 17 -15.44 1.32 30.08
N ALA A 18 -15.91 2.40 29.43
CA ALA A 18 -16.94 2.31 28.46
C ALA A 18 -16.37 1.43 27.32
N SER A 19 -16.61 0.13 27.40
CA SER A 19 -16.44 -0.77 26.28
C SER A 19 -17.46 -0.29 25.25
N ALA A 20 -17.00 0.36 24.18
CA ALA A 20 -17.83 0.59 23.03
C ALA A 20 -18.35 -0.78 22.60
N GLN A 21 -19.61 -1.05 22.87
CA GLN A 21 -20.24 -2.27 22.46
C GLN A 21 -20.22 -2.24 20.93
N ASP A 22 -19.45 -3.14 20.32
CA ASP A 22 -19.48 -3.32 18.87
C ASP A 22 -20.92 -3.72 18.54
N THR A 23 -21.68 -2.78 18.02
CA THR A 23 -23.09 -2.98 17.65
C THR A 23 -23.24 -3.91 16.46
N GLY A 24 -22.12 -4.36 15.89
CA GLY A 24 -22.10 -5.23 14.72
C GLY A 24 -22.60 -4.54 13.44
N LEU A 25 -22.90 -3.24 13.47
CA LEU A 25 -23.43 -2.50 12.30
C LEU A 25 -22.46 -2.51 11.12
N THR A 26 -21.15 -2.57 11.37
CA THR A 26 -20.12 -2.70 10.33
C THR A 26 -20.26 -3.98 9.51
N ASN A 27 -20.89 -5.03 10.06
CA ASN A 27 -21.12 -6.28 9.36
C ASN A 27 -22.19 -6.19 8.25
N TYR A 28 -23.01 -5.13 8.29
CA TYR A 28 -24.02 -4.86 7.25
C TYR A 28 -23.49 -3.99 6.11
N VAL A 29 -22.25 -3.55 6.18
CA VAL A 29 -21.61 -2.74 5.12
C VAL A 29 -20.79 -3.65 4.22
N ASP A 30 -21.17 -3.74 2.95
CA ASP A 30 -20.36 -4.38 1.93
C ASP A 30 -19.51 -3.32 1.18
N PRO A 31 -18.19 -3.26 1.39
CA PRO A 31 -17.34 -2.29 0.71
C PRO A 31 -17.25 -2.46 -0.81
N ARG A 32 -17.76 -3.58 -1.35
CA ARG A 32 -17.78 -3.83 -2.81
C ARG A 32 -18.91 -3.11 -3.52
N ILE A 33 -19.89 -2.56 -2.80
CA ILE A 33 -21.01 -1.84 -3.42
C ILE A 33 -20.46 -0.69 -4.25
N GLY A 34 -20.72 -0.73 -5.56
CA GLY A 34 -20.27 0.26 -6.53
C GLY A 34 -18.83 0.12 -7.02
N SER A 35 -18.11 -0.97 -6.70
CA SER A 35 -16.74 -1.19 -7.18
C SER A 35 -16.68 -1.76 -8.60
N GLU A 36 -17.71 -2.47 -9.02
CA GLU A 36 -17.76 -3.12 -10.33
C GLU A 36 -18.41 -2.23 -11.40
N GLY A 37 -18.13 -2.55 -12.66
CA GLY A 37 -18.67 -1.86 -13.82
C GLY A 37 -18.32 -0.36 -13.83
N LEU A 38 -19.32 0.50 -13.88
CA LEU A 38 -19.15 1.95 -13.91
C LEU A 38 -19.14 2.60 -12.51
N GLY A 39 -19.29 1.83 -11.44
CA GLY A 39 -19.34 2.34 -10.06
C GLY A 39 -18.05 2.98 -9.59
N ARG A 40 -16.90 2.35 -9.87
CA ARG A 40 -15.56 2.89 -9.66
C ARG A 40 -15.25 3.24 -8.20
N VAL A 41 -15.90 2.53 -7.28
CA VAL A 41 -15.56 2.64 -5.85
C VAL A 41 -14.26 1.88 -5.61
N PHE A 42 -13.40 2.47 -4.83
CA PHE A 42 -12.12 1.91 -4.42
C PHE A 42 -12.32 0.68 -3.50
N ILE A 43 -11.52 -0.35 -3.71
CA ILE A 43 -11.45 -1.55 -2.86
C ILE A 43 -10.15 -1.53 -2.06
N GLY A 44 -10.27 -1.52 -0.75
CA GLY A 44 -9.15 -1.54 0.17
C GLY A 44 -9.45 -0.82 1.48
N PRO A 45 -8.56 -0.91 2.47
CA PRO A 45 -8.73 -0.17 3.72
C PRO A 45 -8.51 1.33 3.52
N SER A 46 -9.27 2.13 4.24
CA SER A 46 -9.04 3.58 4.34
C SER A 46 -9.56 4.11 5.67
N CYS A 47 -8.84 5.07 6.25
CA CYS A 47 -9.36 5.86 7.36
C CYS A 47 -10.25 6.99 6.84
N PRO A 48 -11.28 7.40 7.57
CA PRO A 48 -12.01 8.63 7.25
C PRO A 48 -11.04 9.80 7.12
N TYR A 49 -11.13 10.53 6.00
CA TYR A 49 -10.22 11.66 5.67
C TYR A 49 -8.74 11.29 5.56
N GLY A 50 -8.39 10.00 5.50
CA GLY A 50 -7.02 9.53 5.33
C GLY A 50 -6.49 9.80 3.92
N MET A 51 -5.17 10.04 3.83
CA MET A 51 -4.47 10.25 2.55
C MET A 51 -4.19 8.92 1.84
N VAL A 52 -3.98 7.86 2.62
CA VAL A 52 -3.57 6.54 2.13
C VAL A 52 -4.79 5.68 1.86
N LYS A 53 -4.83 5.10 0.67
CA LYS A 53 -5.88 4.21 0.19
C LYS A 53 -5.24 3.07 -0.62
N PRO A 54 -4.57 2.12 0.04
CA PRO A 54 -3.94 1.00 -0.64
C PRO A 54 -5.00 0.05 -1.21
N SER A 55 -4.79 -0.36 -2.46
CA SER A 55 -5.68 -1.27 -3.18
C SER A 55 -4.86 -2.21 -4.04
N PRO A 56 -5.33 -3.42 -4.31
CA PRO A 56 -4.74 -4.21 -5.39
C PRO A 56 -4.96 -3.51 -6.73
N ASP A 57 -3.88 -3.38 -7.48
CA ASP A 57 -3.90 -2.88 -8.85
C ASP A 57 -3.89 -4.04 -9.83
N CYS A 58 -4.84 -4.05 -10.73
CA CYS A 58 -5.07 -5.12 -11.69
C CYS A 58 -4.76 -4.67 -13.12
N THR A 59 -4.37 -5.62 -13.97
CA THR A 59 -4.28 -5.40 -15.41
C THR A 59 -5.41 -6.17 -16.13
N PRO A 60 -6.19 -5.53 -17.05
CA PRO A 60 -6.09 -4.13 -17.50
C PRO A 60 -6.45 -3.14 -16.38
N ARG A 61 -5.78 -1.98 -16.36
CA ARG A 61 -5.92 -1.01 -15.27
C ARG A 61 -7.31 -0.34 -15.27
N PRO A 62 -8.21 -0.66 -14.34
CA PRO A 62 -9.49 0.01 -14.23
C PRO A 62 -9.33 1.36 -13.49
N ASN A 63 -10.40 2.12 -13.42
CA ASN A 63 -10.39 3.46 -12.83
C ASN A 63 -9.84 3.50 -11.39
N SER A 64 -10.26 2.55 -10.55
CA SER A 64 -9.89 2.46 -9.13
C SER A 64 -8.80 1.43 -8.82
N GLY A 65 -8.16 0.85 -9.84
CA GLY A 65 -7.10 -0.16 -9.69
C GLY A 65 -7.63 -1.59 -9.59
N TRP A 66 -8.64 -1.84 -8.80
CA TRP A 66 -9.17 -3.17 -8.54
C TRP A 66 -10.11 -3.67 -9.64
N LEU A 67 -9.99 -4.96 -9.97
CA LEU A 67 -10.97 -5.74 -10.74
C LEU A 67 -11.36 -7.00 -9.94
N PRO A 68 -12.59 -7.53 -10.12
CA PRO A 68 -12.96 -8.79 -9.49
C PRO A 68 -12.08 -9.94 -9.97
N MET A 69 -12.00 -11.01 -9.16
CA MET A 69 -11.31 -12.23 -9.58
C MET A 69 -11.97 -12.79 -10.87
N PRO A 70 -11.19 -13.41 -11.80
CA PRO A 70 -9.82 -13.94 -11.58
C PRO A 70 -8.68 -13.00 -12.00
N GLU A 71 -8.92 -11.73 -12.22
CA GLU A 71 -7.90 -10.82 -12.75
C GLU A 71 -6.62 -10.79 -11.90
N GLN A 72 -5.48 -10.68 -12.59
CA GLN A 72 -4.17 -10.63 -11.96
C GLN A 72 -3.96 -9.33 -11.17
N VAL A 73 -3.10 -9.39 -10.16
CA VAL A 73 -2.66 -8.25 -9.36
C VAL A 73 -1.20 -7.94 -9.68
N ASP A 74 -0.94 -6.68 -10.01
CA ASP A 74 0.41 -6.16 -10.26
C ASP A 74 1.10 -5.77 -8.94
N GLY A 75 0.31 -5.47 -7.90
CA GLY A 75 0.74 -5.08 -6.57
C GLY A 75 -0.30 -4.19 -5.88
N PHE A 76 0.14 -3.47 -4.86
CA PHE A 76 -0.70 -2.59 -4.05
C PHE A 76 -0.13 -1.18 -4.04
N SER A 77 -0.74 -0.26 -4.78
CA SER A 77 -0.32 1.15 -4.75
C SER A 77 -1.04 1.94 -3.65
N GLN A 78 -0.54 3.15 -3.32
CA GLN A 78 -0.88 3.83 -2.07
C GLN A 78 -2.01 4.86 -2.20
N VAL A 79 -2.28 5.36 -3.41
CA VAL A 79 -3.21 6.50 -3.60
C VAL A 79 -4.27 6.15 -4.62
N HIS A 80 -5.50 5.96 -4.15
CA HIS A 80 -6.64 5.68 -5.04
C HIS A 80 -7.73 6.72 -4.88
N VAL A 81 -8.46 6.98 -5.96
CA VAL A 81 -9.71 7.74 -5.94
C VAL A 81 -10.90 6.79 -5.88
N SER A 82 -11.99 7.24 -5.30
CA SER A 82 -13.19 6.44 -5.11
C SER A 82 -14.41 7.19 -5.62
N GLY A 83 -15.25 6.48 -6.39
CA GLY A 83 -16.55 6.99 -6.83
C GLY A 83 -16.48 8.14 -7.84
N THR A 84 -15.36 8.32 -8.52
CA THR A 84 -15.19 9.37 -9.53
C THR A 84 -15.33 8.83 -10.95
N GLY A 85 -15.73 9.69 -11.90
CA GLY A 85 -15.74 9.34 -13.32
C GLY A 85 -14.34 9.33 -13.96
N GLY A 86 -14.28 9.04 -15.26
CA GLY A 86 -13.06 9.09 -16.06
C GLY A 86 -12.21 7.83 -16.05
N GLY A 87 -11.00 7.92 -16.58
CA GLY A 87 -10.03 6.83 -16.64
C GLY A 87 -9.25 6.63 -15.34
N PRO A 88 -8.37 5.62 -15.28
CA PRO A 88 -7.51 5.36 -14.12
C PRO A 88 -6.59 6.55 -13.82
N LYS A 89 -6.37 6.84 -12.54
CA LYS A 89 -5.54 7.94 -12.05
C LYS A 89 -4.90 7.61 -10.71
N TYR A 90 -3.81 8.30 -10.41
CA TYR A 90 -3.05 8.16 -9.17
C TYR A 90 -2.39 6.78 -9.07
N GLY A 91 -2.67 5.99 -8.03
CA GLY A 91 -1.90 4.81 -7.69
C GLY A 91 -0.71 5.21 -6.84
N ASN A 92 0.40 5.50 -7.46
CA ASN A 92 1.67 5.93 -6.87
C ASN A 92 2.24 4.94 -5.84
N ILE A 93 3.49 4.59 -6.03
CA ILE A 93 4.27 3.75 -5.12
C ILE A 93 3.61 2.38 -4.91
N LEU A 94 3.96 1.44 -5.77
CA LEU A 94 3.45 0.08 -5.74
C LEU A 94 4.32 -0.80 -4.84
N VAL A 95 3.67 -1.62 -4.04
CA VAL A 95 4.31 -2.65 -3.21
C VAL A 95 3.85 -4.01 -3.67
N MET A 96 4.78 -4.95 -3.91
CA MET A 96 4.45 -6.32 -4.31
C MET A 96 5.36 -7.34 -3.61
N PRO A 97 4.82 -8.23 -2.74
CA PRO A 97 5.59 -9.35 -2.19
C PRO A 97 5.76 -10.44 -3.23
N PHE A 98 6.91 -11.12 -3.23
CA PHE A 98 7.18 -12.20 -4.19
C PHE A 98 8.17 -13.24 -3.64
N CYS A 99 8.20 -14.43 -4.27
CA CYS A 99 9.05 -15.56 -3.86
C CYS A 99 10.13 -15.94 -4.89
N ASN A 100 10.34 -15.12 -5.92
CA ASN A 100 11.30 -15.41 -7.01
C ASN A 100 12.67 -14.77 -6.76
N GLY A 101 13.58 -14.98 -7.72
CA GLY A 101 14.86 -14.26 -7.77
C GLY A 101 14.67 -12.74 -7.91
N MET A 102 15.74 -11.98 -7.57
CA MET A 102 15.75 -10.51 -7.69
C MET A 102 16.27 -10.05 -9.06
N ASP A 103 15.99 -10.82 -10.10
CA ASP A 103 16.48 -10.63 -11.47
C ASP A 103 15.43 -10.02 -12.41
N ARG A 104 14.25 -9.73 -11.90
CA ARG A 104 13.18 -9.07 -12.64
C ARG A 104 12.44 -8.05 -11.75
N ILE A 105 11.83 -7.06 -12.38
CA ILE A 105 11.18 -5.93 -11.73
C ILE A 105 9.69 -6.21 -11.51
N ASN A 106 9.00 -6.71 -12.54
CA ASN A 106 7.57 -6.92 -12.51
C ASN A 106 7.23 -8.27 -11.88
N HIS A 107 6.50 -8.23 -10.81
CA HIS A 107 5.95 -9.39 -10.14
C HIS A 107 4.43 -9.29 -10.17
N ILE A 108 3.79 -10.30 -10.72
CA ILE A 108 2.33 -10.39 -10.81
C ILE A 108 1.88 -11.72 -10.26
N ASP A 109 0.68 -11.77 -9.68
CA ASP A 109 0.06 -13.01 -9.23
C ASP A 109 -1.47 -12.94 -9.36
N HIS A 110 -2.13 -14.06 -9.27
CA HIS A 110 -3.59 -14.13 -9.19
C HIS A 110 -4.02 -14.30 -7.74
N ARG A 111 -5.19 -13.78 -7.41
CA ARG A 111 -5.80 -13.99 -6.09
C ARG A 111 -6.48 -15.36 -6.07
N LYS A 112 -6.20 -16.13 -5.03
CA LYS A 112 -6.92 -17.39 -4.76
C LYS A 112 -8.23 -17.13 -4.02
N ASP A 113 -8.20 -16.19 -3.10
CA ASP A 113 -9.33 -15.71 -2.32
C ASP A 113 -9.18 -14.21 -2.02
N GLU A 114 -10.22 -13.60 -1.47
CA GLU A 114 -10.21 -12.19 -1.13
C GLU A 114 -11.19 -11.91 0.00
N THR A 115 -10.74 -11.19 1.02
CA THR A 115 -11.57 -10.66 2.09
C THR A 115 -11.53 -9.15 2.09
N ILE A 116 -12.71 -8.52 1.96
CA ILE A 116 -12.87 -7.07 1.93
C ILE A 116 -13.79 -6.68 3.07
N LYS A 117 -13.28 -5.89 4.02
CA LYS A 117 -14.03 -5.35 5.16
C LYS A 117 -13.68 -3.88 5.36
N LEU A 118 -14.51 -3.16 6.10
CA LEU A 118 -14.18 -1.79 6.50
C LEU A 118 -12.85 -1.75 7.24
N GLY A 119 -11.89 -0.97 6.73
CA GLY A 119 -10.55 -0.83 7.29
C GLY A 119 -9.62 -2.03 7.17
N TYR A 120 -10.01 -3.07 6.44
CA TYR A 120 -9.20 -4.28 6.27
C TYR A 120 -9.38 -4.91 4.89
N TYR A 121 -8.27 -5.32 4.30
CA TYR A 121 -8.21 -6.12 3.07
C TYR A 121 -7.27 -7.29 3.26
N SER A 122 -7.60 -8.46 2.72
CA SER A 122 -6.64 -9.55 2.61
C SER A 122 -6.89 -10.42 1.38
N THR A 123 -5.82 -11.04 0.89
CA THR A 123 -5.84 -12.02 -0.19
C THR A 123 -4.70 -13.02 -0.04
N GLN A 124 -4.90 -14.24 -0.49
CA GLN A 124 -3.84 -15.20 -0.71
C GLN A 124 -3.52 -15.26 -2.21
N PHE A 125 -2.26 -15.16 -2.56
CA PHE A 125 -1.81 -15.30 -3.93
C PHE A 125 -1.75 -16.78 -4.36
N GLN A 126 -2.17 -17.04 -5.60
CA GLN A 126 -2.33 -18.39 -6.12
C GLN A 126 -0.99 -19.03 -6.44
N SER A 127 -0.09 -18.30 -7.11
CA SER A 127 1.19 -18.86 -7.59
C SER A 127 2.24 -18.85 -6.49
N SER A 128 2.40 -17.75 -5.78
CA SER A 128 3.39 -17.62 -4.70
C SER A 128 2.94 -18.20 -3.37
N GLY A 129 1.62 -18.35 -3.15
CA GLY A 129 1.07 -18.78 -1.87
C GLY A 129 1.14 -17.74 -0.76
N ILE A 130 1.62 -16.52 -1.03
CA ILE A 130 1.78 -15.46 -0.05
C ILE A 130 0.40 -14.99 0.41
N GLN A 131 0.18 -14.94 1.74
CA GLN A 131 -0.96 -14.25 2.33
C GLN A 131 -0.60 -12.80 2.55
N THR A 132 -1.40 -11.90 2.00
CA THR A 132 -1.26 -10.44 2.16
C THR A 132 -2.44 -9.91 2.96
N GLU A 133 -2.16 -9.12 3.99
CA GLU A 133 -3.15 -8.42 4.80
C GLU A 133 -2.80 -6.94 4.86
N ILE A 134 -3.80 -6.07 4.78
CA ILE A 134 -3.61 -4.62 4.70
C ILE A 134 -4.59 -3.91 5.63
N THR A 135 -4.10 -2.93 6.38
CA THR A 135 -4.90 -1.93 7.10
C THR A 135 -4.25 -0.55 6.97
N THR A 136 -4.90 0.49 7.46
CA THR A 136 -4.40 1.86 7.31
C THR A 136 -4.55 2.70 8.58
N ALA A 137 -3.64 3.66 8.71
CA ALA A 137 -3.78 4.86 9.52
C ALA A 137 -3.99 6.08 8.59
N PRO A 138 -4.26 7.30 9.08
CA PRO A 138 -4.56 8.44 8.21
C PRO A 138 -3.50 8.77 7.14
N LYS A 139 -2.22 8.48 7.40
CA LYS A 139 -1.10 8.81 6.52
C LYS A 139 -0.19 7.62 6.20
N ALA A 140 -0.54 6.42 6.66
CA ALA A 140 0.28 5.23 6.45
C ALA A 140 -0.57 3.99 6.18
N SER A 141 -0.12 3.16 5.27
CA SER A 141 -0.59 1.79 5.09
C SER A 141 0.26 0.84 5.92
N PHE A 142 -0.35 -0.25 6.33
CA PHE A 142 0.27 -1.29 7.11
C PHE A 142 0.00 -2.64 6.45
N TYR A 143 1.07 -3.35 6.12
CA TYR A 143 1.01 -4.66 5.46
C TYR A 143 1.55 -5.74 6.38
N ARG A 144 0.96 -6.93 6.30
CA ARG A 144 1.51 -8.17 6.82
C ARG A 144 1.54 -9.19 5.70
N PHE A 145 2.74 -9.62 5.33
CA PHE A 145 2.98 -10.66 4.35
C PHE A 145 3.38 -11.94 5.05
N THR A 146 2.60 -13.02 4.90
CA THR A 146 2.96 -14.35 5.38
C THR A 146 3.38 -15.18 4.19
N TYR A 147 4.65 -15.53 4.16
CA TYR A 147 5.27 -16.29 3.08
C TYR A 147 5.19 -17.79 3.36
N PRO A 148 5.13 -18.66 2.34
CA PRO A 148 5.33 -20.08 2.51
C PRO A 148 6.70 -20.37 3.13
N LYS A 149 6.76 -21.43 3.94
CA LYS A 149 8.03 -21.91 4.49
C LYS A 149 9.02 -22.23 3.37
N ASP A 150 10.29 -22.04 3.65
CA ASP A 150 11.41 -22.35 2.73
C ASP A 150 11.37 -21.62 1.38
N SER A 151 10.50 -20.63 1.22
CA SER A 151 10.47 -19.77 0.03
C SER A 151 11.50 -18.64 0.11
N LEU A 152 11.82 -18.06 -1.04
CA LEU A 152 12.57 -16.80 -1.11
C LEU A 152 11.62 -15.65 -0.78
N LYS A 153 11.87 -14.96 0.32
CA LYS A 153 11.00 -13.89 0.84
C LYS A 153 11.50 -12.55 0.35
N SER A 154 10.74 -11.94 -0.54
CA SER A 154 11.15 -10.71 -1.20
C SER A 154 10.00 -9.74 -1.36
N LEU A 155 10.34 -8.46 -1.49
CA LEU A 155 9.42 -7.35 -1.67
C LEU A 155 9.96 -6.42 -2.76
N ALA A 156 9.09 -5.99 -3.66
CA ALA A 156 9.34 -4.92 -4.61
C ALA A 156 8.65 -3.64 -4.17
N ILE A 157 9.33 -2.51 -4.29
CA ILE A 157 8.76 -1.16 -4.14
C ILE A 157 9.02 -0.40 -5.44
N ASP A 158 7.99 -0.17 -6.23
CA ASP A 158 8.05 0.59 -7.48
C ASP A 158 7.65 2.04 -7.23
N ALA A 159 8.66 2.92 -7.11
CA ALA A 159 8.45 4.35 -6.95
C ALA A 159 7.99 5.03 -8.24
N GLY A 160 8.15 4.39 -9.40
CA GLY A 160 7.71 4.91 -10.69
C GLY A 160 6.29 4.54 -11.09
N PHE A 161 5.60 3.72 -10.30
CA PHE A 161 4.26 3.23 -10.63
C PHE A 161 3.19 4.31 -10.49
N PHE A 162 2.24 4.33 -11.44
CA PHE A 162 0.99 5.08 -11.39
C PHE A 162 -0.07 4.45 -12.32
N LEU A 163 -1.35 4.62 -11.99
CA LEU A 163 -2.46 4.00 -12.73
C LEU A 163 -2.78 4.69 -14.04
N GLY A 164 -2.67 5.99 -14.09
CA GLY A 164 -3.12 6.82 -15.23
C GLY A 164 -2.18 6.85 -16.43
N GLU A 165 -1.25 5.90 -16.54
CA GLU A 165 -0.32 5.80 -17.67
C GLU A 165 -1.06 5.44 -18.96
N SER A 166 -0.72 6.13 -20.05
CA SER A 166 -1.26 5.81 -21.38
C SER A 166 -0.84 4.38 -21.82
N PRO A 167 -1.72 3.61 -22.51
CA PRO A 167 -3.05 4.02 -22.95
C PRO A 167 -4.12 3.96 -21.86
N VAL A 168 -4.96 4.98 -21.80
CA VAL A 168 -6.17 5.02 -20.97
C VAL A 168 -7.40 5.26 -21.85
N PRO A 169 -8.64 4.92 -21.41
CA PRO A 169 -9.84 5.05 -22.20
C PRO A 169 -10.11 6.48 -22.74
N ASP A 170 -9.76 7.50 -21.98
CA ASP A 170 -9.76 8.90 -22.44
C ASP A 170 -8.34 9.47 -22.38
N ALA A 171 -7.70 9.61 -23.53
CA ALA A 171 -6.32 10.08 -23.64
C ALA A 171 -6.11 11.48 -23.03
N ARG A 172 -7.17 12.33 -22.95
CA ARG A 172 -7.10 13.65 -22.30
C ARG A 172 -6.92 13.54 -20.80
N GLU A 173 -7.24 12.39 -20.21
CA GLU A 173 -7.09 12.12 -18.79
C GLU A 173 -5.83 11.34 -18.46
N ALA A 174 -5.03 10.98 -19.45
CA ALA A 174 -3.77 10.27 -19.23
C ALA A 174 -2.83 11.11 -18.38
N GLN A 175 -2.18 10.41 -17.47
CA GLN A 175 -1.10 10.99 -16.66
C GLN A 175 0.25 10.69 -17.30
N GLN A 176 1.22 11.53 -17.01
CA GLN A 176 2.57 11.43 -17.54
C GLN A 176 3.56 11.36 -16.38
N PHE A 177 4.51 10.47 -16.51
CA PHE A 177 5.65 10.39 -15.61
C PHE A 177 6.50 11.66 -15.70
N VAL A 178 6.95 12.16 -14.54
CA VAL A 178 7.82 13.34 -14.43
C VAL A 178 9.11 13.02 -13.68
N GLY A 179 9.10 11.97 -12.84
CA GLY A 179 10.29 11.52 -12.15
C GLY A 179 9.97 10.59 -10.99
N SER A 180 10.94 9.81 -10.60
CA SER A 180 10.91 9.02 -9.37
C SER A 180 12.29 8.91 -8.75
N GLU A 181 12.31 8.67 -7.46
CA GLU A 181 13.49 8.45 -6.65
C GLU A 181 13.26 7.30 -5.70
N ILE A 182 14.28 6.50 -5.49
CA ILE A 182 14.33 5.43 -4.50
C ILE A 182 15.68 5.44 -3.81
N GLN A 183 15.68 5.36 -2.49
CA GLN A 183 16.89 5.26 -1.69
C GLN A 183 16.70 4.27 -0.54
N ILE A 184 17.60 3.30 -0.44
CA ILE A 184 17.70 2.37 0.68
C ILE A 184 18.62 3.00 1.71
N ILE A 185 18.06 3.47 2.84
CA ILE A 185 18.78 4.25 3.85
C ILE A 185 19.30 3.43 5.03
N SER A 186 18.72 2.25 5.24
CA SER A 186 19.21 1.27 6.23
C SER A 186 18.84 -0.15 5.76
N ASP A 187 19.06 -1.14 6.62
CA ASP A 187 18.60 -2.52 6.38
C ASP A 187 17.11 -2.75 6.68
N HIS A 188 16.38 -1.71 7.08
CA HIS A 188 14.94 -1.73 7.34
C HIS A 188 14.16 -0.67 6.56
N GLU A 189 14.84 0.34 6.00
CA GLU A 189 14.18 1.58 5.59
C GLU A 189 14.49 1.96 4.15
N VAL A 190 13.43 2.35 3.45
CA VAL A 190 13.48 2.85 2.07
C VAL A 190 12.68 4.14 1.99
N ILE A 191 13.25 5.15 1.37
CA ILE A 191 12.56 6.41 1.06
C ILE A 191 12.55 6.68 -0.43
N GLY A 192 11.72 7.62 -0.86
CA GLY A 192 11.69 8.06 -2.23
C GLY A 192 10.46 8.89 -2.55
N TYR A 193 10.25 9.09 -3.83
CA TYR A 193 9.04 9.75 -4.31
C TYR A 193 8.69 9.31 -5.73
N THR A 194 7.43 9.57 -6.10
CA THR A 194 6.93 9.58 -7.47
C THR A 194 6.40 10.96 -7.80
N ARG A 195 6.67 11.44 -9.01
CA ARG A 195 6.16 12.71 -9.53
C ARG A 195 5.49 12.47 -10.86
N ILE A 196 4.23 12.84 -10.96
CA ILE A 196 3.42 12.72 -12.18
C ILE A 196 2.67 14.01 -12.45
N ARG A 197 2.21 14.19 -13.69
CA ARG A 197 1.36 15.33 -14.10
C ARG A 197 0.22 14.83 -14.98
N GLY A 198 -0.75 15.68 -15.26
CA GLY A 198 -1.91 15.35 -16.08
C GLY A 198 -3.08 14.81 -15.27
N GLY A 199 -3.93 14.04 -15.90
CA GLY A 199 -5.21 13.65 -15.35
C GLY A 199 -6.27 14.74 -15.54
N TRP A 200 -7.19 14.90 -14.60
CA TRP A 200 -8.29 15.86 -14.73
C TRP A 200 -7.79 17.28 -15.02
N ASN A 201 -8.35 17.91 -16.05
CA ASN A 201 -8.04 19.26 -16.48
C ASN A 201 -6.55 19.51 -16.78
N ASN A 202 -5.83 18.49 -17.27
CA ASN A 202 -4.38 18.58 -17.50
C ASN A 202 -3.61 19.09 -16.27
N GLY A 203 -3.89 18.48 -15.10
CA GLY A 203 -3.36 18.89 -13.81
C GLY A 203 -1.84 19.12 -13.80
N ARG A 204 -1.41 20.09 -13.00
CA ARG A 204 0.02 20.34 -12.77
C ARG A 204 0.71 19.13 -12.15
N ALA A 205 2.03 19.08 -12.27
CA ALA A 205 2.81 18.04 -11.62
C ALA A 205 2.65 18.09 -10.09
N TYR A 206 2.45 16.93 -9.49
CA TYR A 206 2.46 16.73 -8.04
C TYR A 206 3.42 15.61 -7.67
N THR A 207 3.89 15.62 -6.44
CA THR A 207 4.83 14.63 -5.91
C THR A 207 4.18 13.91 -4.73
N VAL A 208 4.32 12.59 -4.70
CA VAL A 208 4.01 11.76 -3.54
C VAL A 208 5.34 11.22 -3.01
N TYR A 209 5.73 11.71 -1.86
CA TYR A 209 6.88 11.20 -1.11
C TYR A 209 6.47 10.02 -0.26
N PHE A 210 7.38 9.10 0.00
CA PHE A 210 7.13 7.98 0.89
C PHE A 210 8.32 7.65 1.78
N TYR A 211 7.99 7.05 2.92
CA TYR A 211 8.90 6.37 3.83
C TYR A 211 8.34 4.98 4.09
N ALA A 212 9.14 3.96 3.80
CA ALA A 212 8.79 2.56 3.99
C ALA A 212 9.73 1.91 5.02
N GLU A 213 9.16 1.20 6.01
CA GLU A 213 9.89 0.54 7.08
C GLU A 213 9.40 -0.89 7.25
N THR A 214 10.33 -1.85 7.35
CA THR A 214 10.03 -3.26 7.63
C THR A 214 10.43 -3.64 9.06
N ASP A 215 9.71 -4.59 9.65
CA ASP A 215 10.02 -5.15 10.98
C ASP A 215 11.22 -6.10 10.96
N LYS A 216 11.61 -6.60 9.79
CA LYS A 216 12.74 -7.51 9.58
C LYS A 216 13.78 -6.88 8.67
N PRO A 217 15.07 -7.13 8.93
CA PRO A 217 16.14 -6.56 8.12
C PRO A 217 16.21 -7.19 6.72
N PHE A 218 16.59 -6.38 5.75
CA PHE A 218 16.98 -6.86 4.42
C PHE A 218 18.33 -7.57 4.49
N VAL A 219 18.43 -8.77 3.95
CA VAL A 219 19.71 -9.50 3.83
C VAL A 219 20.36 -9.29 2.47
N ASN A 220 19.59 -8.86 1.49
CA ASN A 220 20.07 -8.45 0.17
C ASN A 220 19.13 -7.40 -0.42
N THR A 221 19.67 -6.48 -1.20
CA THR A 221 18.91 -5.40 -1.84
C THR A 221 19.46 -5.12 -3.23
N ALA A 222 18.57 -4.70 -4.13
CA ALA A 222 18.91 -4.14 -5.42
C ALA A 222 17.98 -2.95 -5.71
N THR A 223 18.40 -2.05 -6.57
CA THR A 223 17.53 -1.02 -7.13
C THR A 223 17.46 -1.17 -8.64
N TRP A 224 16.44 -0.60 -9.25
CA TRP A 224 16.35 -0.54 -10.70
C TRP A 224 16.08 0.86 -11.22
N LYS A 225 16.49 1.07 -12.47
CA LYS A 225 16.13 2.20 -13.29
C LYS A 225 15.78 1.71 -14.70
N SER A 226 14.58 1.99 -15.19
CA SER A 226 14.00 1.33 -16.36
C SER A 226 14.02 -0.20 -16.16
N ASP A 227 14.66 -0.93 -17.06
CA ASP A 227 14.77 -2.40 -17.00
C ASP A 227 16.11 -2.90 -16.41
N LYS A 228 16.98 -1.96 -15.99
CA LYS A 228 18.29 -2.30 -15.46
C LYS A 228 18.27 -2.38 -13.93
N ILE A 229 18.55 -3.58 -13.40
CA ILE A 229 18.72 -3.85 -11.98
C ILE A 229 20.22 -3.72 -11.64
N THR A 230 20.52 -3.06 -10.52
CA THR A 230 21.86 -2.85 -9.97
C THR A 230 21.87 -3.05 -8.45
N ASP A 231 23.06 -3.21 -7.87
CA ASP A 231 23.29 -3.30 -6.43
C ASP A 231 23.42 -1.91 -5.73
N GLU A 232 23.24 -0.83 -6.51
CA GLU A 232 23.23 0.53 -5.97
C GLU A 232 22.07 0.72 -4.95
N LYS A 233 22.29 1.59 -3.97
CA LYS A 233 21.31 1.93 -2.94
C LYS A 233 20.43 3.13 -3.27
N PHE A 234 20.73 3.82 -4.37
CA PHE A 234 20.05 5.04 -4.79
C PHE A 234 19.83 5.05 -6.30
N GLN A 235 18.61 5.37 -6.72
CA GLN A 235 18.27 5.66 -8.11
C GLN A 235 17.37 6.89 -8.16
N TYR A 236 17.61 7.70 -9.15
CA TYR A 236 16.79 8.85 -9.52
C TYR A 236 16.76 9.01 -11.03
N ASP A 237 15.59 9.34 -11.57
CA ASP A 237 15.48 9.72 -12.97
C ASP A 237 14.18 10.52 -13.21
N SER A 238 14.23 11.44 -14.19
CA SER A 238 13.09 12.23 -14.64
C SER A 238 12.36 11.66 -15.86
N HIS A 239 12.87 10.58 -16.45
CA HIS A 239 12.32 9.96 -17.65
C HIS A 239 12.12 8.45 -17.49
N GLN A 240 12.87 7.82 -16.60
CA GLN A 240 12.86 6.38 -16.35
C GLN A 240 12.36 6.08 -14.94
N LYS A 241 11.49 5.07 -14.83
CA LYS A 241 10.96 4.63 -13.54
C LYS A 241 12.03 3.96 -12.69
N THR A 242 11.96 4.16 -11.39
CA THR A 242 12.90 3.61 -10.41
C THR A 242 12.18 2.83 -9.33
N GLY A 243 12.88 1.89 -8.69
CA GLY A 243 12.37 1.16 -7.54
C GLY A 243 13.41 0.29 -6.87
N ALA A 244 13.01 -0.51 -5.89
CA ALA A 244 13.87 -1.37 -5.09
C ALA A 244 13.33 -2.80 -4.98
N LEU A 245 14.24 -3.76 -4.97
CA LEU A 245 14.03 -5.16 -4.65
C LEU A 245 14.70 -5.45 -3.30
N LEU A 246 13.95 -6.01 -2.37
CA LEU A 246 14.37 -6.26 -1.00
C LEU A 246 14.22 -7.75 -0.70
N ARG A 247 15.29 -8.40 -0.21
CA ARG A 247 15.31 -9.81 0.19
C ARG A 247 15.44 -9.94 1.70
N PHE A 248 14.62 -10.78 2.28
CA PHE A 248 14.64 -11.10 3.72
C PHE A 248 15.27 -12.47 3.99
N ASN A 249 15.58 -12.73 5.26
CA ASN A 249 16.07 -14.03 5.68
C ASN A 249 14.99 -15.12 5.46
N SER A 250 15.37 -16.27 4.99
CA SER A 250 14.47 -17.40 4.73
C SER A 250 13.81 -17.97 6.00
N SER A 251 14.38 -17.72 7.19
CA SER A 251 13.79 -18.13 8.47
C SER A 251 12.58 -17.30 8.91
N GLU A 252 12.37 -16.13 8.29
CA GLU A 252 11.29 -15.20 8.65
C GLU A 252 10.05 -15.43 7.80
N ASP A 253 9.05 -16.15 8.30
CA ASP A 253 7.83 -16.42 7.52
C ASP A 253 6.88 -15.23 7.44
N VAL A 254 6.97 -14.27 8.37
CA VAL A 254 6.12 -13.08 8.42
C VAL A 254 6.96 -11.82 8.33
N ILE A 255 6.66 -10.99 7.34
CA ILE A 255 7.26 -9.66 7.16
C ILE A 255 6.16 -8.61 7.28
N GLN A 256 6.38 -7.61 8.12
CA GLN A 256 5.50 -6.45 8.23
C GLN A 256 6.14 -5.23 7.57
N LEU A 257 5.33 -4.45 6.87
CA LEU A 257 5.74 -3.24 6.19
C LEU A 257 4.81 -2.10 6.56
N LYS A 258 5.37 -0.94 6.87
CA LYS A 258 4.67 0.34 6.97
C LYS A 258 5.08 1.20 5.79
N VAL A 259 4.11 1.88 5.16
CA VAL A 259 4.40 2.87 4.12
C VAL A 259 3.66 4.16 4.47
N GLY A 260 4.39 5.14 4.95
CA GLY A 260 3.90 6.50 5.14
C GLY A 260 4.01 7.30 3.85
N ILE A 261 3.04 8.17 3.57
CA ILE A 261 3.09 9.09 2.42
C ILE A 261 2.92 10.54 2.85
N SER A 262 3.49 11.44 2.02
CA SER A 262 3.39 12.88 2.18
C SER A 262 3.37 13.56 0.81
N PHE A 263 2.67 14.69 0.69
CA PHE A 263 2.71 15.56 -0.49
C PHE A 263 3.69 16.73 -0.33
N LEU A 264 4.42 16.80 0.77
CA LEU A 264 5.33 17.91 1.09
C LEU A 264 6.80 17.47 1.10
N SER A 265 7.11 16.38 1.79
CA SER A 265 8.49 15.84 1.91
C SER A 265 8.45 14.39 2.40
N SER A 266 9.52 13.65 2.18
CA SER A 266 9.79 12.35 2.79
C SER A 266 10.18 12.47 4.25
#